data_62c76ac65fc42007769c4a09b66453b0
#
_entry.id   62c76ac65fc42007769c4a09b66453b0
#
_cell.length_a   1.000
_cell.length_b   1.000
_cell.length_c   1.000
_cell.angle_alpha   90.00
_cell.angle_beta   90.00
_cell.angle_gamma   90.00
#
_symmetry.space_group_name_H-M   'P 1'
#
loop_
_entity.id
_entity.type
_entity.pdbx_description
1 polymer ?
#
loop_
_entity_poly.entity_id
_entity_poly.type
_entity_poly.pdbx_seq_one_letter_code
_entity_poly.pdbx_strand_id
1 'polypeptide(L)'
;MNRILSGSCLVFLLIFGLSCSKTKEKLTEFDIDYTNTLTVPASSYTVDVPAEFLTPEIPTESESKFSAQKTAKDHIDEIKMTRFNISVSSGDLSVLKSIDIYLKSTGQSDVLIASKSNIGSGVTSTSADLKDVNIKNYIFNDKIQFKVRLLIGGGSSFNQQIKMDQTIHVKAKLIK
;
A
#
# COMPACT_ATOMS: atom_id res chain seq x y z
N MET A 1 42.17 -51.36 62.77
CA MET A 1 41.05 -50.42 62.84
C MET A 1 41.44 -49.19 61.99
N ASN A 2 41.12 -49.21 60.76
CA ASN A 2 41.49 -48.09 59.86
C ASN A 2 40.38 -47.84 58.87
N ARG A 3 39.84 -46.67 58.95
CA ARG A 3 38.80 -46.19 58.02
C ARG A 3 39.46 -45.37 56.93
N ILE A 4 39.32 -45.82 55.72
CA ILE A 4 39.73 -45.14 54.50
C ILE A 4 38.54 -44.27 54.06
N LEU A 5 38.71 -42.95 54.08
CA LEU A 5 37.77 -42.04 53.43
C LEU A 5 38.19 -41.83 51.98
N SER A 6 37.36 -42.33 51.10
CA SER A 6 37.44 -42.09 49.67
C SER A 6 36.85 -40.73 49.33
N GLY A 7 37.70 -39.78 48.93
CA GLY A 7 37.28 -38.47 48.43
C GLY A 7 36.87 -38.57 46.97
N SER A 8 35.58 -38.51 46.70
CA SER A 8 35.07 -38.43 45.33
C SER A 8 35.14 -36.97 44.89
N CYS A 9 36.04 -36.69 43.97
CA CYS A 9 36.20 -35.40 43.31
C CYS A 9 35.12 -35.28 42.20
N LEU A 10 34.03 -34.61 42.54
CA LEU A 10 32.94 -34.35 41.59
C LEU A 10 33.35 -33.16 40.71
N VAL A 11 33.84 -33.43 39.52
CA VAL A 11 34.12 -32.44 38.49
C VAL A 11 32.80 -31.95 37.92
N PHE A 12 32.35 -30.78 38.36
CA PHE A 12 31.19 -30.07 37.79
C PHE A 12 31.60 -29.44 36.47
N LEU A 13 31.33 -30.10 35.35
CA LEU A 13 31.51 -29.59 34.00
C LEU A 13 30.37 -28.56 33.77
N LEU A 14 30.66 -27.29 34.00
CA LEU A 14 29.81 -26.17 33.58
C LEU A 14 29.83 -26.06 32.06
N ILE A 15 28.90 -26.73 31.42
CA ILE A 15 28.57 -26.49 30.03
C ILE A 15 27.88 -25.13 29.94
N PHE A 16 28.66 -24.08 29.72
CA PHE A 16 28.13 -22.81 29.27
C PHE A 16 27.59 -23.03 27.84
N GLY A 17 26.32 -23.39 27.78
CA GLY A 17 25.56 -23.32 26.55
C GLY A 17 25.56 -21.88 26.07
N LEU A 18 26.41 -21.56 25.09
CA LEU A 18 26.30 -20.37 24.28
C LEU A 18 24.96 -20.43 23.55
N SER A 19 23.89 -20.06 24.26
CA SER A 19 22.63 -19.74 23.64
C SER A 19 22.84 -18.51 22.79
N CYS A 20 23.21 -18.75 21.53
CA CYS A 20 23.13 -17.72 20.50
C CYS A 20 21.64 -17.37 20.33
N SER A 21 21.12 -16.51 21.17
CA SER A 21 19.83 -15.91 20.97
C SER A 21 19.96 -15.03 19.71
N LYS A 22 19.65 -15.60 18.55
CA LYS A 22 19.33 -14.78 17.37
C LYS A 22 18.24 -13.85 17.85
N THR A 23 18.59 -12.60 18.11
CA THR A 23 17.64 -11.54 18.40
C THR A 23 16.69 -11.50 17.21
N LYS A 24 15.51 -12.09 17.36
CA LYS A 24 14.49 -11.99 16.33
C LYS A 24 14.19 -10.51 16.22
N GLU A 25 14.56 -9.89 15.10
CA GLU A 25 14.17 -8.52 14.82
C GLU A 25 12.66 -8.46 14.96
N LYS A 26 12.18 -7.56 15.82
CA LYS A 26 10.74 -7.38 15.98
C LYS A 26 10.24 -6.72 14.71
N LEU A 27 9.38 -7.42 13.99
CA LEU A 27 8.65 -6.88 12.86
C LEU A 27 7.48 -6.04 13.40
N THR A 28 7.14 -5.00 12.69
CA THR A 28 5.91 -4.25 12.85
C THR A 28 5.17 -4.21 11.51
N GLU A 29 3.85 -4.30 11.58
CA GLU A 29 2.98 -4.18 10.42
C GLU A 29 1.89 -3.17 10.77
N PHE A 30 1.58 -2.28 9.84
CA PHE A 30 0.55 -1.25 10.04
C PHE A 30 0.00 -0.76 8.70
N ASP A 31 -1.17 -0.17 8.77
CA ASP A 31 -1.86 0.39 7.62
C ASP A 31 -1.79 1.91 7.62
N ILE A 32 -1.76 2.48 6.43
CA ILE A 32 -1.87 3.92 6.19
C ILE A 32 -3.00 4.14 5.20
N ASP A 33 -3.95 4.98 5.59
CA ASP A 33 -5.05 5.37 4.72
C ASP A 33 -4.76 6.69 4.02
N TYR A 34 -5.19 6.77 2.75
CA TYR A 34 -5.23 7.99 1.96
C TYR A 34 -6.62 8.15 1.35
N THR A 35 -7.00 9.40 1.14
CA THR A 35 -8.22 9.75 0.39
C THR A 35 -7.90 10.86 -0.58
N ASN A 36 -8.40 10.76 -1.79
CA ASN A 36 -8.30 11.83 -2.78
C ASN A 36 -9.52 11.83 -3.70
N THR A 37 -9.65 12.90 -4.47
CA THR A 37 -10.75 13.07 -5.42
C THR A 37 -10.18 13.38 -6.80
N LEU A 38 -10.65 12.64 -7.79
CA LEU A 38 -10.42 12.92 -9.20
C LEU A 38 -11.63 13.69 -9.74
N THR A 39 -11.39 14.85 -10.34
CA THR A 39 -12.42 15.56 -11.09
C THR A 39 -12.32 15.20 -12.57
N VAL A 40 -13.38 14.59 -13.10
CA VAL A 40 -13.53 14.33 -14.53
C VAL A 40 -14.43 15.42 -15.09
N PRO A 41 -13.91 16.32 -15.97
CA PRO A 41 -14.70 17.43 -16.50
C PRO A 41 -15.80 16.95 -17.44
N ALA A 42 -16.86 17.73 -17.56
CA ALA A 42 -17.87 17.52 -18.57
C ALA A 42 -17.26 17.64 -19.98
N SER A 43 -17.23 16.54 -20.70
CA SER A 43 -16.74 16.47 -22.09
C SER A 43 -17.40 15.34 -22.83
N SER A 44 -17.41 15.40 -24.15
CA SER A 44 -17.75 14.26 -24.99
C SER A 44 -16.51 13.39 -25.15
N TYR A 45 -16.60 12.15 -24.66
CA TYR A 45 -15.50 11.20 -24.76
C TYR A 45 -15.66 10.30 -25.98
N THR A 46 -14.54 10.03 -26.66
CA THR A 46 -14.56 9.15 -27.83
C THR A 46 -14.78 7.70 -27.38
N VAL A 47 -15.66 7.02 -28.07
CA VAL A 47 -15.96 5.58 -27.80
C VAL A 47 -14.68 4.76 -27.91
N ASP A 48 -14.48 3.86 -26.94
CA ASP A 48 -13.36 2.91 -26.88
C ASP A 48 -11.95 3.54 -26.91
N VAL A 49 -11.85 4.86 -26.67
CA VAL A 49 -10.58 5.55 -26.48
C VAL A 49 -10.43 5.91 -25.00
N PRO A 50 -9.40 5.39 -24.31
CA PRO A 50 -9.18 5.73 -22.91
C PRO A 50 -8.83 7.21 -22.74
N ALA A 51 -9.46 7.86 -21.76
CA ALA A 51 -9.13 9.21 -21.31
C ALA A 51 -8.24 9.12 -20.06
N GLU A 52 -7.18 9.92 -20.01
CA GLU A 52 -6.25 9.95 -18.87
C GLU A 52 -6.43 11.22 -18.05
N PHE A 53 -6.46 11.04 -16.74
CA PHE A 53 -6.63 12.11 -15.76
C PHE A 53 -5.60 11.96 -14.65
N LEU A 54 -5.23 13.10 -14.06
CA LEU A 54 -4.33 13.14 -12.91
C LEU A 54 -5.10 13.65 -11.68
N THR A 55 -4.88 13.01 -10.55
CA THR A 55 -5.37 13.57 -9.28
C THR A 55 -4.51 14.76 -8.85
N PRO A 56 -4.96 15.57 -7.89
CA PRO A 56 -4.03 16.40 -7.12
C PRO A 56 -2.91 15.54 -6.50
N GLU A 57 -1.76 16.16 -6.27
CA GLU A 57 -0.67 15.54 -5.52
C GLU A 57 -1.09 15.31 -4.06
N ILE A 58 -0.69 14.18 -3.51
CA ILE A 58 -0.97 13.76 -2.14
C ILE A 58 0.35 13.71 -1.38
N PRO A 59 0.51 14.46 -0.28
CA PRO A 59 1.67 14.31 0.59
C PRO A 59 1.66 12.91 1.21
N THR A 60 2.79 12.21 1.13
CA THR A 60 2.91 10.86 1.71
C THR A 60 3.01 10.92 3.22
N GLU A 61 3.64 11.97 3.74
CA GLU A 61 3.98 12.13 5.17
C GLU A 61 4.70 10.88 5.73
N SER A 62 5.44 10.19 4.87
CA SER A 62 5.99 8.87 5.15
C SER A 62 6.90 8.88 6.38
N GLU A 63 7.75 9.89 6.55
CA GLU A 63 8.65 9.99 7.69
C GLU A 63 7.91 10.10 9.02
N SER A 64 6.92 10.97 9.11
CA SER A 64 6.13 11.13 10.34
C SER A 64 5.29 9.91 10.65
N LYS A 65 4.66 9.30 9.62
CA LYS A 65 3.86 8.08 9.77
C LYS A 65 4.72 6.89 10.21
N PHE A 66 5.91 6.72 9.65
CA PHE A 66 6.83 5.65 10.05
C PHE A 66 7.38 5.88 11.46
N SER A 67 7.79 7.10 11.78
CA SER A 67 8.27 7.46 13.13
C SER A 67 7.20 7.20 14.20
N ALA A 68 5.95 7.50 13.93
CA ALA A 68 4.83 7.19 14.85
C ALA A 68 4.70 5.68 15.14
N GLN A 69 5.14 4.83 14.21
CA GLN A 69 5.18 3.36 14.35
C GLN A 69 6.55 2.83 14.80
N LYS A 70 7.43 3.70 15.29
CA LYS A 70 8.79 3.36 15.77
C LYS A 70 9.63 2.64 14.71
N THR A 71 9.52 3.10 13.46
CA THR A 71 10.31 2.63 12.32
C THR A 71 10.76 3.80 11.46
N ALA A 72 11.57 3.55 10.44
CA ALA A 72 12.07 4.55 9.49
C ALA A 72 12.19 3.94 8.09
N LYS A 73 12.39 4.77 7.06
CA LYS A 73 12.43 4.35 5.64
C LYS A 73 13.40 3.19 5.37
N ASP A 74 14.57 3.20 5.99
CA ASP A 74 15.61 2.17 5.85
C ASP A 74 15.25 0.83 6.51
N HIS A 75 14.24 0.83 7.36
CA HIS A 75 13.71 -0.36 8.03
C HIS A 75 12.43 -0.91 7.37
N ILE A 76 11.95 -0.27 6.31
CA ILE A 76 10.77 -0.75 5.57
C ILE A 76 11.17 -1.87 4.62
N ASP A 77 10.57 -3.03 4.79
CA ASP A 77 10.77 -4.18 3.91
C ASP A 77 9.87 -4.09 2.67
N GLU A 78 8.58 -3.84 2.88
CA GLU A 78 7.58 -3.86 1.82
C GLU A 78 6.45 -2.86 2.11
N ILE A 79 5.91 -2.25 1.06
CA ILE A 79 4.65 -1.50 1.09
C ILE A 79 3.79 -1.98 -0.07
N LYS A 80 2.57 -2.42 0.22
CA LYS A 80 1.60 -2.87 -0.79
C LYS A 80 0.26 -2.18 -0.61
N MET A 81 -0.46 -1.99 -1.71
CA MET A 81 -1.86 -1.60 -1.67
C MET A 81 -2.70 -2.78 -1.20
N THR A 82 -3.55 -2.58 -0.19
CA THR A 82 -4.45 -3.61 0.35
C THR A 82 -5.92 -3.30 0.13
N ARG A 83 -6.23 -2.03 -0.15
CA ARG A 83 -7.59 -1.60 -0.49
C ARG A 83 -7.55 -0.43 -1.46
N PHE A 84 -8.45 -0.43 -2.42
CA PHE A 84 -8.70 0.71 -3.30
C PHE A 84 -10.20 0.76 -3.64
N ASN A 85 -10.91 1.69 -3.04
CA ASN A 85 -12.33 1.91 -3.27
C ASN A 85 -12.55 3.15 -4.11
N ILE A 86 -13.48 3.06 -5.04
CA ILE A 86 -13.86 4.11 -5.97
C ILE A 86 -15.33 4.39 -5.74
N SER A 87 -15.70 5.65 -5.56
CA SER A 87 -17.09 6.04 -5.38
C SER A 87 -17.40 7.40 -6.00
N VAL A 88 -18.68 7.62 -6.30
CA VAL A 88 -19.20 8.92 -6.75
C VAL A 88 -20.30 9.39 -5.80
N SER A 89 -20.38 10.70 -5.59
CA SER A 89 -21.39 11.30 -4.70
C SER A 89 -22.73 11.55 -5.41
N SER A 90 -22.74 11.60 -6.73
CA SER A 90 -23.94 11.80 -7.55
C SER A 90 -23.83 10.97 -8.82
N GLY A 91 -24.98 10.52 -9.36
CA GLY A 91 -25.01 9.62 -10.50
C GLY A 91 -24.45 8.24 -10.14
N ASP A 92 -23.88 7.56 -11.14
CA ASP A 92 -23.26 6.24 -10.97
C ASP A 92 -22.03 6.07 -11.87
N LEU A 93 -21.38 4.92 -11.73
CA LEU A 93 -20.17 4.54 -12.49
C LEU A 93 -20.50 3.74 -13.76
N SER A 94 -21.78 3.55 -14.11
CA SER A 94 -22.20 2.63 -15.18
C SER A 94 -21.71 3.00 -16.57
N VAL A 95 -21.39 4.27 -16.80
CA VAL A 95 -20.81 4.74 -18.07
C VAL A 95 -19.34 4.35 -18.23
N LEU A 96 -18.69 3.88 -17.18
CA LEU A 96 -17.30 3.44 -17.22
C LEU A 96 -17.21 1.97 -17.57
N LYS A 97 -16.59 1.65 -18.69
CA LYS A 97 -16.27 0.27 -19.10
C LYS A 97 -15.11 -0.31 -18.29
N SER A 98 -14.08 0.53 -18.06
CA SER A 98 -12.95 0.16 -17.22
C SER A 98 -12.27 1.38 -16.61
N ILE A 99 -11.55 1.12 -15.52
CA ILE A 99 -10.72 2.07 -14.79
C ILE A 99 -9.37 1.38 -14.55
N ASP A 100 -8.27 2.00 -15.00
CA ASP A 100 -6.90 1.61 -14.64
C ASP A 100 -6.27 2.73 -13.81
N ILE A 101 -5.59 2.35 -12.72
CA ILE A 101 -5.04 3.29 -11.75
C ILE A 101 -3.54 3.05 -11.64
N TYR A 102 -2.78 4.06 -12.03
CA TYR A 102 -1.33 4.06 -11.96
C TYR A 102 -0.86 4.98 -10.84
N LEU A 103 0.10 4.52 -10.06
CA LEU A 103 0.81 5.33 -9.08
C LEU A 103 1.97 6.04 -9.77
N LYS A 104 2.09 7.34 -9.51
CA LYS A 104 3.17 8.22 -9.97
C LYS A 104 3.91 8.82 -8.78
N SER A 105 5.21 8.99 -8.93
CA SER A 105 6.03 9.75 -8.00
C SER A 105 7.30 10.24 -8.71
N THR A 106 7.93 11.27 -8.21
CA THR A 106 9.14 11.84 -8.80
C THR A 106 10.24 10.80 -8.91
N GLY A 107 10.85 10.70 -10.08
CA GLY A 107 11.95 9.76 -10.33
C GLY A 107 11.54 8.28 -10.47
N GLN A 108 10.24 7.98 -10.48
CA GLN A 108 9.71 6.63 -10.68
C GLN A 108 8.90 6.55 -11.97
N SER A 109 8.96 5.42 -12.66
CA SER A 109 8.04 5.13 -13.79
C SER A 109 6.63 4.88 -13.26
N ASP A 110 5.60 5.25 -14.03
CA ASP A 110 4.22 4.95 -13.65
C ASP A 110 4.03 3.44 -13.50
N VAL A 111 3.38 3.02 -12.41
CA VAL A 111 3.10 1.61 -12.14
C VAL A 111 1.61 1.37 -11.94
N LEU A 112 1.05 0.38 -12.65
CA LEU A 112 -0.33 -0.05 -12.47
C LEU A 112 -0.49 -0.72 -11.10
N ILE A 113 -1.34 -0.15 -10.24
CA ILE A 113 -1.57 -0.64 -8.87
C ILE A 113 -2.96 -1.23 -8.69
N ALA A 114 -3.93 -0.82 -9.48
CA ALA A 114 -5.30 -1.32 -9.40
C ALA A 114 -6.01 -1.16 -10.75
N SER A 115 -7.01 -1.99 -10.99
CA SER A 115 -7.87 -1.88 -12.16
C SER A 115 -9.30 -2.32 -11.84
N LYS A 116 -10.28 -1.88 -12.62
CA LYS A 116 -11.65 -2.38 -12.56
C LYS A 116 -12.26 -2.40 -13.94
N SER A 117 -12.93 -3.48 -14.27
CA SER A 117 -13.72 -3.63 -15.49
C SER A 117 -15.09 -4.17 -15.17
N ASN A 118 -15.98 -4.16 -16.15
CA ASN A 118 -17.35 -4.69 -16.02
C ASN A 118 -18.12 -4.06 -14.85
N ILE A 119 -18.09 -2.72 -14.78
CA ILE A 119 -18.83 -1.97 -13.76
C ILE A 119 -20.32 -2.05 -14.10
N GLY A 120 -21.11 -2.56 -13.17
CA GLY A 120 -22.55 -2.76 -13.38
C GLY A 120 -23.34 -1.45 -13.42
N SER A 121 -24.56 -1.52 -13.89
CA SER A 121 -25.52 -0.40 -13.88
C SER A 121 -25.92 -0.03 -12.45
N GLY A 122 -26.07 1.27 -12.16
CA GLY A 122 -26.48 1.79 -10.86
C GLY A 122 -25.43 1.67 -9.74
N VAL A 123 -24.19 1.33 -10.08
CA VAL A 123 -23.11 1.18 -9.11
C VAL A 123 -22.53 2.56 -8.78
N THR A 124 -22.70 3.00 -7.53
CA THR A 124 -22.15 4.25 -7.02
C THR A 124 -20.80 4.08 -6.31
N SER A 125 -20.44 2.84 -5.97
CA SER A 125 -19.16 2.50 -5.33
C SER A 125 -18.71 1.09 -5.72
N THR A 126 -17.40 0.91 -5.93
CA THR A 126 -16.80 -0.38 -6.24
C THR A 126 -15.38 -0.47 -5.69
N SER A 127 -14.93 -1.69 -5.38
CA SER A 127 -13.54 -1.96 -5.08
C SER A 127 -12.78 -2.31 -6.36
N ALA A 128 -11.59 -1.76 -6.54
CA ALA A 128 -10.72 -2.11 -7.64
C ALA A 128 -9.95 -3.42 -7.37
N ASP A 129 -9.61 -4.13 -8.43
CA ASP A 129 -8.80 -5.34 -8.40
C ASP A 129 -7.31 -4.94 -8.30
N LEU A 130 -6.70 -5.24 -7.17
CA LEU A 130 -5.34 -4.80 -6.83
C LEU A 130 -4.27 -5.59 -7.61
N LYS A 131 -3.15 -4.92 -7.87
CA LYS A 131 -1.94 -5.55 -8.41
C LYS A 131 -0.93 -5.80 -7.27
N ASP A 132 -0.30 -6.96 -7.29
CA ASP A 132 0.73 -7.32 -6.31
C ASP A 132 2.07 -6.63 -6.65
N VAL A 133 2.18 -5.38 -6.24
CA VAL A 133 3.35 -4.52 -6.50
C VAL A 133 3.86 -3.92 -5.20
N ASN A 134 5.16 -3.98 -4.98
CA ASN A 134 5.81 -3.27 -3.89
C ASN A 134 6.02 -1.79 -4.29
N ILE A 135 5.29 -0.91 -3.64
CA ILE A 135 5.25 0.53 -3.94
C ILE A 135 6.12 1.37 -2.99
N LYS A 136 7.00 0.77 -2.19
CA LYS A 136 7.77 1.48 -1.16
C LYS A 136 8.55 2.67 -1.71
N ASN A 137 9.17 2.54 -2.89
CA ASN A 137 9.96 3.61 -3.49
C ASN A 137 9.12 4.84 -3.90
N TYR A 138 7.84 4.65 -4.15
CA TYR A 138 6.88 5.74 -4.41
C TYR A 138 6.52 6.46 -3.11
N ILE A 139 6.24 5.70 -2.06
CA ILE A 139 5.83 6.22 -0.74
C ILE A 139 7.00 6.92 -0.02
N PHE A 140 8.24 6.59 -0.35
CA PHE A 140 9.44 7.26 0.19
C PHE A 140 9.62 8.69 -0.31
N ASN A 141 9.00 9.06 -1.42
CA ASN A 141 8.95 10.43 -1.89
C ASN A 141 7.95 11.25 -1.07
N ASP A 142 8.12 12.56 -1.06
CA ASP A 142 7.25 13.47 -0.27
C ASP A 142 5.81 13.50 -0.78
N LYS A 143 5.65 13.22 -2.08
CA LYS A 143 4.35 13.28 -2.76
C LYS A 143 4.17 12.13 -3.72
N ILE A 144 2.91 11.69 -3.83
CA ILE A 144 2.42 10.77 -4.85
C ILE A 144 1.26 11.39 -5.61
N GLN A 145 0.97 10.84 -6.78
CA GLN A 145 -0.17 11.22 -7.61
C GLN A 145 -0.73 9.97 -8.26
N PHE A 146 -2.04 9.92 -8.48
CA PHE A 146 -2.63 8.86 -9.28
C PHE A 146 -2.90 9.37 -10.70
N LYS A 147 -2.46 8.59 -11.69
CA LYS A 147 -2.91 8.70 -13.06
C LYS A 147 -4.02 7.68 -13.27
N VAL A 148 -5.21 8.16 -13.58
CA VAL A 148 -6.40 7.34 -13.77
C VAL A 148 -6.75 7.34 -15.24
N ARG A 149 -6.85 6.15 -15.82
CA ARG A 149 -7.19 5.91 -17.19
C ARG A 149 -8.59 5.33 -17.25
N LEU A 150 -9.51 6.08 -17.80
CA LEU A 150 -10.92 5.73 -17.88
C LEU A 150 -11.30 5.35 -19.31
N LEU A 151 -11.89 4.16 -19.49
CA LEU A 151 -12.59 3.82 -20.72
C LEU A 151 -14.06 4.12 -20.52
N ILE A 152 -14.53 5.21 -21.13
CA ILE A 152 -15.90 5.72 -20.99
C ILE A 152 -16.75 5.18 -22.13
N GLY A 153 -17.94 4.67 -21.83
CA GLY A 153 -18.91 4.22 -22.81
C GLY A 153 -19.39 5.40 -23.68
N GLY A 154 -19.52 5.18 -24.97
CA GLY A 154 -19.76 6.23 -25.94
C GLY A 154 -21.05 7.01 -25.78
N GLY A 155 -21.02 8.26 -26.22
CA GLY A 155 -22.18 9.15 -26.25
C GLY A 155 -22.56 9.78 -24.89
N SER A 156 -21.80 9.50 -23.85
CA SER A 156 -22.08 10.02 -22.51
C SER A 156 -21.20 11.22 -22.20
N SER A 157 -21.82 12.32 -21.76
CA SER A 157 -21.11 13.35 -21.02
C SER A 157 -20.91 12.83 -19.59
N PHE A 158 -19.69 12.50 -19.25
CA PHE A 158 -19.34 12.12 -17.89
C PHE A 158 -18.75 13.33 -17.17
N ASN A 159 -19.44 13.84 -16.17
CA ASN A 159 -19.00 14.94 -15.32
C ASN A 159 -19.13 14.50 -13.88
N GLN A 160 -18.06 13.98 -13.31
CA GLN A 160 -18.11 13.37 -12.00
C GLN A 160 -16.90 13.72 -11.15
N GLN A 161 -17.14 13.80 -9.86
CA GLN A 161 -16.09 13.71 -8.86
C GLN A 161 -16.00 12.27 -8.36
N ILE A 162 -14.90 11.63 -8.66
CA ILE A 162 -14.61 10.27 -8.26
C ILE A 162 -13.77 10.32 -6.98
N LYS A 163 -14.35 9.95 -5.85
CA LYS A 163 -13.64 9.76 -4.60
C LYS A 163 -12.91 8.43 -4.64
N MET A 164 -11.67 8.44 -4.22
CA MET A 164 -10.80 7.26 -4.12
C MET A 164 -10.27 7.15 -2.69
N ASP A 165 -10.60 6.05 -2.02
CA ASP A 165 -10.13 5.71 -0.67
C ASP A 165 -9.17 4.53 -0.77
N GLN A 166 -7.93 4.71 -0.31
CA GLN A 166 -6.88 3.73 -0.41
C GLN A 166 -6.32 3.36 0.96
N THR A 167 -5.94 2.10 1.13
CA THR A 167 -5.14 1.62 2.27
C THR A 167 -3.88 0.96 1.73
N ILE A 168 -2.74 1.34 2.26
CA ILE A 168 -1.48 0.63 2.05
C ILE A 168 -1.08 -0.10 3.32
N HIS A 169 -0.54 -1.30 3.17
CA HIS A 169 0.02 -2.10 4.25
C HIS A 169 1.53 -2.01 4.24
N VAL A 170 2.11 -1.70 5.38
CA VAL A 170 3.55 -1.52 5.58
C VAL A 170 4.10 -2.64 6.44
N LYS A 171 5.13 -3.32 5.95
CA LYS A 171 5.94 -4.27 6.73
C LYS A 171 7.30 -3.66 7.01
N ALA A 172 7.66 -3.61 8.27
CA ALA A 172 8.89 -2.95 8.71
C ALA A 172 9.54 -3.65 9.89
N LYS A 173 10.80 -3.29 10.16
CA LYS A 173 11.52 -3.64 11.37
C LYS A 173 11.41 -2.51 12.38
N LEU A 174 11.26 -2.84 13.66
CA LEU A 174 11.26 -1.85 14.72
C LEU A 174 12.68 -1.32 14.96
N ILE A 175 12.80 -0.01 15.09
CA ILE A 175 14.00 0.63 15.63
C ILE A 175 14.00 0.41 17.15
N LYS A 176 15.12 -0.09 17.66
CA LYS A 176 15.35 -0.28 19.10
C LYS A 176 15.78 1.01 19.77
#